data_24c8b8210e617f8eadfd4f05ef0fa87b
#
_entry.id   24c8b8210e617f8eadfd4f05ef0fa87b
#
_cell.length_a   1.000
_cell.length_b   1.000
_cell.length_c   1.000
_cell.angle_alpha   90.00
_cell.angle_beta   90.00
_cell.angle_gamma   90.00
#
_symmetry.space_group_name_H-M   'P 1'
#
loop_
_entity.id
_entity.type
_entity.pdbx_description
1 polymer ?
#
loop_
_entity_poly.entity_id
_entity_poly.type
_entity_poly.pdbx_seq_one_letter_code
_entity_poly.pdbx_strand_id
1 'polypeptide(L)'
;MLISQILLGRTSAFENFLTSSVSVFARRFREARERADMTQEEVAAAAGIDEFSASARISQYETGKHVPRYEIARNLAKALKVPVEFLYAADDRTAELLLLWSSLTLAQRTEVLAELKAKVGG
;
A
#
# COMPACT_ATOMS: atom_id res chain seq x y z
N MET A 1 2.10 -14.24 5.96
CA MET A 1 1.92 -15.09 6.96
C MET A 1 0.66 -14.88 7.69
N LEU A 2 0.57 -13.91 8.56
CA LEU A 2 -0.66 -13.70 9.27
C LEU A 2 -1.83 -13.46 8.34
N ILE A 3 -1.62 -12.64 7.33
CA ILE A 3 -2.66 -12.34 6.35
C ILE A 3 -3.05 -13.60 5.59
N SER A 4 -2.07 -14.40 5.21
CA SER A 4 -2.36 -15.66 4.52
C SER A 4 -3.20 -16.58 5.37
N GLN A 5 -2.89 -16.66 6.65
CA GLN A 5 -3.65 -17.52 7.55
C GLN A 5 -5.07 -17.02 7.73
N ILE A 6 -5.24 -15.73 7.80
CA ILE A 6 -6.58 -15.16 7.90
C ILE A 6 -7.38 -15.51 6.65
N LEU A 7 -6.77 -15.40 5.49
CA LEU A 7 -7.46 -15.71 4.24
C LEU A 7 -7.79 -17.19 4.14
N LEU A 8 -6.93 -18.05 4.66
CA LEU A 8 -7.20 -19.48 4.62
C LEU A 8 -8.44 -19.87 5.40
N GLY A 9 -8.85 -19.08 6.36
CA GLY A 9 -10.05 -19.34 7.11
C GLY A 9 -11.33 -18.96 6.38
N ARG A 10 -11.25 -18.49 5.13
CA ARG A 10 -12.39 -18.00 4.37
C ARG A 10 -12.63 -18.88 3.16
N THR A 11 -13.81 -18.72 2.57
CA THR A 11 -14.11 -19.45 1.34
C THR A 11 -13.33 -18.83 0.19
N SER A 12 -12.99 -19.64 -0.79
CA SER A 12 -12.30 -19.16 -1.98
C SER A 12 -13.09 -18.07 -2.69
N ALA A 13 -14.40 -18.23 -2.76
CA ALA A 13 -15.25 -17.25 -3.43
C ALA A 13 -15.17 -15.89 -2.75
N PHE A 14 -15.19 -15.91 -1.42
CA PHE A 14 -15.11 -14.67 -0.67
C PHE A 14 -13.75 -14.00 -0.85
N GLU A 15 -12.68 -14.78 -0.81
CA GLU A 15 -11.34 -14.26 -1.01
C GLU A 15 -11.19 -13.65 -2.39
N ASN A 16 -11.70 -14.35 -3.41
CA ASN A 16 -11.65 -13.83 -4.77
C ASN A 16 -12.42 -12.53 -4.90
N PHE A 17 -13.56 -12.44 -4.23
CA PHE A 17 -14.35 -11.22 -4.24
C PHE A 17 -13.53 -10.07 -3.66
N LEU A 18 -12.90 -10.28 -2.51
CA LEU A 18 -12.12 -9.24 -1.86
C LEU A 18 -10.93 -8.81 -2.70
N THR A 19 -10.24 -9.77 -3.33
CA THR A 19 -9.03 -9.44 -4.09
C THR A 19 -9.34 -8.89 -5.47
N SER A 20 -10.47 -9.26 -6.06
CA SER A 20 -10.78 -8.79 -7.41
C SER A 20 -11.73 -7.62 -7.42
N SER A 21 -12.62 -7.49 -6.42
CA SER A 21 -13.59 -6.40 -6.39
C SER A 21 -13.03 -5.17 -5.70
N VAL A 22 -12.23 -5.38 -4.66
CA VAL A 22 -11.57 -4.27 -3.96
C VAL A 22 -10.19 -4.16 -4.57
N SER A 23 -9.91 -3.01 -5.15
CA SER A 23 -8.64 -2.80 -5.84
C SER A 23 -7.46 -3.03 -4.89
N VAL A 24 -6.33 -3.38 -5.47
CA VAL A 24 -5.09 -3.51 -4.71
C VAL A 24 -4.80 -2.20 -3.98
N PHE A 25 -5.00 -1.09 -4.67
CA PHE A 25 -4.76 0.21 -4.07
C PHE A 25 -5.59 0.40 -2.80
N ALA A 26 -6.88 0.11 -2.88
CA ALA A 26 -7.77 0.32 -1.73
C ALA A 26 -7.30 -0.46 -0.51
N ARG A 27 -6.94 -1.70 -0.73
CA ARG A 27 -6.50 -2.57 0.36
C ARG A 27 -5.18 -2.10 0.95
N ARG A 28 -4.21 -1.80 0.11
CA ARG A 28 -2.90 -1.35 0.57
C ARG A 28 -2.96 0.03 1.23
N PHE A 29 -3.78 0.91 0.69
CA PHE A 29 -3.92 2.24 1.25
C PHE A 29 -4.50 2.17 2.65
N ARG A 30 -5.56 1.39 2.84
CA ARG A 30 -6.16 1.23 4.15
C ARG A 30 -5.16 0.59 5.13
N GLU A 31 -4.45 -0.41 4.68
CA GLU A 31 -3.43 -1.07 5.48
C GLU A 31 -2.36 -0.07 5.94
N ALA A 32 -1.88 0.75 5.02
CA ALA A 32 -0.85 1.73 5.33
C ALA A 32 -1.37 2.79 6.30
N ARG A 33 -2.62 3.22 6.11
CA ARG A 33 -3.21 4.21 7.01
C ARG A 33 -3.35 3.66 8.42
N GLU A 34 -3.81 2.43 8.54
CA GLU A 34 -3.99 1.81 9.85
C GLU A 34 -2.63 1.59 10.53
N ARG A 35 -1.63 1.19 9.77
CA ARG A 35 -0.29 1.03 10.33
C ARG A 35 0.30 2.35 10.81
N ALA A 36 -0.01 3.44 10.12
CA ALA A 36 0.46 4.76 10.51
C ALA A 36 -0.36 5.34 11.67
N ASP A 37 -1.44 4.66 12.05
CA ASP A 37 -2.33 5.11 13.11
C ASP A 37 -2.87 6.51 12.81
N MET A 38 -3.25 6.74 11.58
CA MET A 38 -3.79 8.03 11.16
C MET A 38 -5.27 7.90 10.83
N THR A 39 -6.02 8.94 11.16
CA THR A 39 -7.43 9.00 10.78
C THR A 39 -7.53 9.38 9.30
N GLN A 40 -8.72 9.19 8.75
CA GLN A 40 -8.98 9.60 7.37
C GLN A 40 -8.72 11.09 7.18
N GLU A 41 -9.15 11.89 8.15
CA GLU A 41 -8.95 13.34 8.09
C GLU A 41 -7.47 13.72 8.15
N GLU A 42 -6.71 13.03 9.00
CA GLU A 42 -5.29 13.30 9.13
C GLU A 42 -4.53 13.00 7.84
N VAL A 43 -4.85 11.87 7.22
CA VAL A 43 -4.20 11.52 5.96
C VAL A 43 -4.56 12.53 4.87
N ALA A 44 -5.84 12.89 4.80
CA ALA A 44 -6.29 13.83 3.80
C ALA A 44 -5.59 15.18 3.94
N ALA A 45 -5.51 15.67 5.17
CA ALA A 45 -4.84 16.94 5.43
C ALA A 45 -3.37 16.89 5.05
N ALA A 46 -2.69 15.80 5.43
CA ALA A 46 -1.28 15.65 5.11
C ALA A 46 -1.03 15.52 3.60
N ALA A 47 -2.00 14.99 2.88
CA ALA A 47 -1.89 14.84 1.42
C ALA A 47 -2.38 16.05 0.65
N GLY A 48 -2.86 17.08 1.35
CA GLY A 48 -3.33 18.29 0.70
C GLY A 48 -4.71 18.19 0.09
N ILE A 49 -5.52 17.25 0.57
CA ILE A 49 -6.89 17.11 0.07
C ILE A 49 -7.80 18.08 0.82
N ASP A 50 -8.69 18.71 0.07
CA ASP A 50 -9.59 19.70 0.61
C ASP A 50 -10.38 19.14 1.79
N GLU A 51 -10.33 19.87 2.89
CA GLU A 51 -10.96 19.52 4.14
C GLU A 51 -12.46 19.23 4.00
N PHE A 52 -13.11 19.92 3.08
CA PHE A 52 -14.55 19.78 2.88
C PHE A 52 -14.96 18.37 2.46
N SER A 53 -14.13 17.73 1.65
CA SER A 53 -14.45 16.41 1.11
C SER A 53 -13.48 15.34 1.58
N ALA A 54 -12.66 15.68 2.57
CA ALA A 54 -11.54 14.83 2.97
C ALA A 54 -11.96 13.42 3.34
N SER A 55 -12.85 13.31 4.31
CA SER A 55 -13.25 11.99 4.81
C SER A 55 -13.95 11.17 3.74
N ALA A 56 -14.82 11.82 2.96
CA ALA A 56 -15.53 11.13 1.88
C ALA A 56 -14.56 10.62 0.82
N ARG A 57 -13.60 11.44 0.44
CA ARG A 57 -12.60 11.05 -0.55
C ARG A 57 -11.78 9.87 -0.09
N ILE A 58 -11.26 9.94 1.13
CA ILE A 58 -10.45 8.85 1.68
C ILE A 58 -11.28 7.58 1.75
N SER A 59 -12.52 7.69 2.22
CA SER A 59 -13.40 6.53 2.29
C SER A 59 -13.61 5.89 0.92
N GLN A 60 -13.79 6.70 -0.12
CA GLN A 60 -13.95 6.19 -1.47
C GLN A 60 -12.70 5.48 -1.96
N TYR A 61 -11.53 5.97 -1.61
CA TYR A 61 -10.27 5.31 -1.97
C TYR A 61 -10.13 3.99 -1.22
N GLU A 62 -10.54 3.93 0.04
CA GLU A 62 -10.39 2.72 0.85
C GLU A 62 -11.38 1.63 0.48
N THR A 63 -12.51 2.00 -0.08
CA THR A 63 -13.52 1.02 -0.49
C THR A 63 -13.36 0.61 -1.95
N GLY A 64 -12.48 1.27 -2.67
CA GLY A 64 -12.28 1.00 -4.09
C GLY A 64 -13.33 1.64 -4.98
N LYS A 65 -14.20 2.48 -4.42
CA LYS A 65 -15.21 3.16 -5.20
C LYS A 65 -14.59 4.12 -6.21
N HIS A 66 -13.50 4.77 -5.80
CA HIS A 66 -12.73 5.64 -6.67
C HIS A 66 -11.26 5.31 -6.50
N VAL A 67 -10.50 5.43 -7.58
CA VAL A 67 -9.06 5.24 -7.57
C VAL A 67 -8.42 6.60 -7.81
N PRO A 68 -7.53 7.05 -6.93
CA PRO A 68 -6.89 8.34 -7.16
C PRO A 68 -5.94 8.25 -8.35
N ARG A 69 -5.79 9.35 -9.06
CA ARG A 69 -4.74 9.41 -10.07
C ARG A 69 -3.38 9.42 -9.39
N TYR A 70 -2.35 9.18 -10.18
CA TYR A 70 -1.02 8.92 -9.64
C TYR A 70 -0.49 10.03 -8.74
N GLU A 71 -0.69 11.30 -9.11
CA GLU A 71 -0.19 12.40 -8.29
C GLU A 71 -0.80 12.41 -6.90
N ILE A 72 -2.10 12.11 -6.83
CA ILE A 72 -2.77 12.03 -5.54
C ILE A 72 -2.25 10.83 -4.76
N ALA A 73 -2.08 9.69 -5.44
CA ALA A 73 -1.55 8.50 -4.80
C ALA A 73 -0.15 8.76 -4.22
N ARG A 74 0.69 9.50 -4.94
CA ARG A 74 2.01 9.87 -4.44
C ARG A 74 1.91 10.71 -3.17
N ASN A 75 1.01 11.67 -3.15
CA ASN A 75 0.83 12.52 -1.97
C ASN A 75 0.34 11.71 -0.78
N LEU A 76 -0.58 10.78 -1.03
CA LEU A 76 -1.07 9.90 0.03
C LEU A 76 0.05 9.00 0.56
N ALA A 77 0.84 8.42 -0.33
CA ALA A 77 1.96 7.58 0.07
C ALA A 77 2.96 8.36 0.92
N LYS A 78 3.24 9.59 0.51
CA LYS A 78 4.16 10.46 1.25
C LYS A 78 3.62 10.76 2.65
N ALA A 79 2.33 11.03 2.74
CA ALA A 79 1.70 11.28 4.03
C ALA A 79 1.79 10.06 4.94
N LEU A 80 1.71 8.87 4.37
CA LEU A 80 1.75 7.62 5.12
C LEU A 80 3.18 7.08 5.27
N LYS A 81 4.16 7.76 4.69
CA LYS A 81 5.57 7.39 4.77
C LYS A 81 5.84 6.00 4.20
N VAL A 82 5.18 5.68 3.12
CA VAL A 82 5.43 4.44 2.37
C VAL A 82 5.80 4.81 0.93
N PRO A 83 6.53 3.95 0.22
CA PRO A 83 6.75 4.21 -1.20
C PRO A 83 5.43 4.06 -1.95
N VAL A 84 5.25 4.87 -2.99
CA VAL A 84 3.99 4.83 -3.73
C VAL A 84 3.77 3.46 -4.35
N GLU A 85 4.84 2.77 -4.72
CA GLU A 85 4.75 1.43 -5.29
C GLU A 85 4.08 0.44 -4.33
N PHE A 86 4.24 0.64 -3.04
CA PHE A 86 3.59 -0.21 -2.04
C PHE A 86 2.07 -0.23 -2.26
N LEU A 87 1.51 0.89 -2.63
CA LEU A 87 0.05 1.00 -2.80
C LEU A 87 -0.46 0.20 -3.98
N TYR A 88 0.44 -0.27 -4.85
CA TYR A 88 0.09 -1.04 -6.04
C TYR A 88 0.61 -2.47 -5.99
N ALA A 89 1.19 -2.88 -4.89
CA ALA A 89 1.78 -4.21 -4.77
C ALA A 89 0.70 -5.22 -4.40
N ALA A 90 0.34 -6.07 -5.34
CA ALA A 90 -0.70 -7.07 -5.11
C ALA A 90 -0.22 -8.17 -4.17
N ASP A 91 1.02 -8.58 -4.33
CA ASP A 91 1.61 -9.67 -3.56
C ASP A 91 2.15 -9.18 -2.23
N ASP A 92 1.83 -9.89 -1.15
CA ASP A 92 2.24 -9.47 0.19
C ASP A 92 3.75 -9.44 0.35
N ARG A 93 4.47 -10.39 -0.25
CA ARG A 93 5.93 -10.42 -0.14
C ARG A 93 6.56 -9.25 -0.88
N THR A 94 6.01 -8.91 -2.03
CA THR A 94 6.49 -7.75 -2.77
C THR A 94 6.23 -6.48 -1.98
N ALA A 95 5.06 -6.37 -1.39
CA ALA A 95 4.72 -5.21 -0.56
C ALA A 95 5.69 -5.08 0.60
N GLU A 96 5.97 -6.17 1.28
CA GLU A 96 6.92 -6.17 2.39
C GLU A 96 8.31 -5.76 1.92
N LEU A 97 8.74 -6.31 0.80
CA LEU A 97 10.05 -5.98 0.23
C LEU A 97 10.16 -4.48 -0.04
N LEU A 98 9.10 -3.89 -0.58
CA LEU A 98 9.12 -2.46 -0.90
C LEU A 98 9.25 -1.61 0.36
N LEU A 99 8.58 -2.00 1.44
CA LEU A 99 8.71 -1.27 2.71
C LEU A 99 10.14 -1.37 3.25
N LEU A 100 10.70 -2.56 3.22
CA LEU A 100 12.08 -2.76 3.69
C LEU A 100 13.06 -2.01 2.82
N TRP A 101 12.88 -2.09 1.51
CA TRP A 101 13.74 -1.41 0.56
C TRP A 101 13.73 0.10 0.81
N SER A 102 12.57 0.67 1.03
CA SER A 102 12.46 2.11 1.25
C SER A 102 13.14 2.56 2.54
N SER A 103 13.40 1.63 3.45
CA SER A 103 14.08 1.94 4.71
C SER A 103 15.61 1.85 4.60
N LEU A 104 16.12 1.36 3.49
CA LEU A 104 17.55 1.19 3.30
C LEU A 104 18.21 2.49 2.85
N THR A 105 19.46 2.68 3.24
CA THR A 105 20.27 3.76 2.70
C THR A 105 20.64 3.44 1.25
N LEU A 106 21.10 4.44 0.54
CA LEU A 106 21.52 4.23 -0.86
C LEU A 106 22.61 3.17 -0.96
N ALA A 107 23.59 3.21 -0.06
CA ALA A 107 24.66 2.23 -0.05
C ALA A 107 24.11 0.82 0.19
N GLN A 108 23.19 0.68 1.13
CA GLN A 108 22.58 -0.62 1.41
C GLN A 108 21.79 -1.13 0.22
N ARG A 109 21.09 -0.24 -0.49
CA ARG A 109 20.36 -0.65 -1.69
C ARG A 109 21.29 -1.19 -2.76
N THR A 110 22.46 -0.57 -2.91
CA THR A 110 23.45 -1.04 -3.86
C THR A 110 23.91 -2.45 -3.52
N GLU A 111 24.15 -2.71 -2.23
CA GLU A 111 24.56 -4.03 -1.77
C GLU A 111 23.47 -5.08 -2.02
N VAL A 112 22.23 -4.74 -1.66
CA VAL A 112 21.12 -5.66 -1.83
C VAL A 112 20.91 -6.00 -3.30
N LEU A 113 21.00 -4.99 -4.15
CA LEU A 113 20.87 -5.23 -5.59
C LEU A 113 21.93 -6.21 -6.10
N ALA A 114 23.17 -6.06 -5.63
CA ALA A 114 24.22 -6.98 -6.02
C ALA A 114 23.92 -8.41 -5.56
N GLU A 115 23.43 -8.55 -4.34
CA GLU A 115 23.05 -9.85 -3.81
C GLU A 115 21.93 -10.49 -4.61
N LEU A 116 20.94 -9.70 -4.94
CA LEU A 116 19.80 -10.21 -5.72
C LEU A 116 20.24 -10.64 -7.11
N LYS A 117 21.11 -9.85 -7.75
CA LYS A 117 21.63 -10.21 -9.06
C LYS A 117 22.38 -11.53 -9.02
N ALA A 118 23.16 -11.73 -7.97
CA ALA A 118 23.90 -12.97 -7.81
C ALA A 118 22.97 -14.16 -7.64
N LYS A 119 21.88 -13.98 -6.87
CA LYS A 119 20.90 -15.04 -6.67
C LYS A 119 20.20 -15.44 -7.95
N VAL A 120 19.92 -14.47 -8.79
CA VAL A 120 19.21 -14.72 -10.04
C VAL A 120 20.15 -15.26 -11.11
N GLY A 121 21.44 -15.21 -10.87
CA GLY A 121 22.41 -15.74 -11.81
C GLY A 121 22.82 -14.73 -12.86
N GLY A 122 22.55 -13.47 -12.61
CA GLY A 122 22.82 -12.43 -13.59
C GLY A 122 24.03 -11.58 -13.31
#